data_68fd539cfc3eaea7c16d4bfd106f3fd8
#
_entry.id   68fd539cfc3eaea7c16d4bfd106f3fd8
#
_cell.length_a   1.000
_cell.length_b   1.000
_cell.length_c   1.000
_cell.angle_alpha   90.00
_cell.angle_beta   90.00
_cell.angle_gamma   90.00
#
_symmetry.space_group_name_H-M   'P 1'
#
loop_
_entity.id
_entity.type
_entity.pdbx_description
1 polymer ?
#
loop_
_entity_poly.entity_id
_entity_poly.type
_entity_poly.pdbx_seq_one_letter_code
_entity_poly.pdbx_strand_id
1 'polypeptide(L)'
;MIEPYNVACIQTTIRQVRDPATRDEAIRENLYRGISLMEYASIRFGQPKLVVLPEFYLTGADHLNRTIEQWTKVGVRLPGPETDALGKAAQQFKMYIAGGTMEYDPEWPDRWFNSAFIIGPNGDLILRYRKHNGADVQGHTTYSTPSGCHTDYVNKYGEDGLFPVVDTPIGKLGCLLCYDMNFPEVSRALALRGAEVLIYPTGEPYGPHRDAWECSRRTRAYENCAYIISVNHGAYVGPVGEKDFADSPNLIFQERRQGEISPIFRSHGHSEIVSYEGRVVTVVNGPGEGIAQATIDIGALRERRAQVKNNTLAQLRSSLYAETYDKINAFPLDHWRSKAIQNRREGADATKAVIERFVADKVYVAPQSDSAV
;
A
#
# COMPACT_ATOMS: atom_id res chain seq x y z
N MET A 1 -8.46 22.93 -18.34
CA MET A 1 -8.05 23.08 -16.91
C MET A 1 -8.81 22.02 -16.14
N ILE A 2 -8.17 21.33 -15.17
CA ILE A 2 -8.87 20.35 -14.32
C ILE A 2 -9.53 21.14 -13.18
N GLU A 3 -10.85 21.05 -13.08
CA GLU A 3 -11.60 21.66 -11.99
C GLU A 3 -11.28 20.95 -10.67
N PRO A 4 -11.22 21.65 -9.53
CA PRO A 4 -11.09 21.03 -8.22
C PRO A 4 -12.18 19.98 -8.00
N TYR A 5 -11.83 18.85 -7.38
CA TYR A 5 -12.75 17.73 -7.20
C TYR A 5 -12.58 17.03 -5.85
N ASN A 6 -13.64 16.35 -5.42
CA ASN A 6 -13.64 15.62 -4.16
C ASN A 6 -12.93 14.26 -4.29
N VAL A 7 -12.15 13.93 -3.27
CA VAL A 7 -11.51 12.62 -3.06
C VAL A 7 -11.96 12.07 -1.72
N ALA A 8 -12.27 10.77 -1.65
CA ALA A 8 -12.69 10.11 -0.42
C ALA A 8 -11.77 8.94 -0.06
N CYS A 9 -11.32 8.93 1.18
CA CYS A 9 -10.69 7.79 1.85
C CYS A 9 -11.77 6.95 2.52
N ILE A 10 -11.93 5.69 2.14
CA ILE A 10 -12.89 4.77 2.75
C ILE A 10 -12.16 3.88 3.75
N GLN A 11 -12.13 4.29 5.00
CA GLN A 11 -11.61 3.48 6.10
C GLN A 11 -12.67 2.46 6.49
N THR A 12 -12.54 1.24 5.99
CA THR A 12 -13.54 0.18 6.18
C THR A 12 -13.03 -0.94 7.07
N THR A 13 -13.94 -1.61 7.74
CA THR A 13 -13.69 -2.89 8.38
C THR A 13 -13.56 -3.98 7.32
N ILE A 14 -12.60 -4.90 7.50
CA ILE A 14 -12.29 -5.95 6.55
C ILE A 14 -12.49 -7.31 7.23
N ARG A 15 -13.34 -8.17 6.65
CA ARG A 15 -13.42 -9.57 7.01
C ARG A 15 -12.23 -10.32 6.41
N GLN A 16 -11.44 -10.97 7.25
CA GLN A 16 -10.28 -11.74 6.79
C GLN A 16 -10.71 -13.04 6.13
N VAL A 17 -10.13 -13.32 4.96
CA VAL A 17 -10.23 -14.62 4.33
C VAL A 17 -9.23 -15.55 5.00
N ARG A 18 -9.70 -16.42 5.89
CA ARG A 18 -8.87 -17.41 6.60
C ARG A 18 -8.87 -18.76 5.95
N ASP A 19 -10.05 -19.21 5.54
CA ASP A 19 -10.27 -20.50 4.91
C ASP A 19 -10.64 -20.30 3.43
N PRO A 20 -10.00 -21.03 2.49
CA PRO A 20 -10.43 -21.03 1.10
C PRO A 20 -11.91 -21.36 0.90
N ALA A 21 -12.50 -22.18 1.79
CA ALA A 21 -13.94 -22.53 1.71
C ALA A 21 -14.86 -21.33 1.97
N THR A 22 -14.42 -20.33 2.74
CA THR A 22 -15.20 -19.14 3.07
C THR A 22 -14.77 -17.90 2.28
N ARG A 23 -13.81 -18.07 1.35
CA ARG A 23 -13.23 -16.98 0.57
C ARG A 23 -14.27 -16.09 -0.11
N ASP A 24 -15.13 -16.69 -0.90
CA ASP A 24 -16.08 -15.95 -1.73
C ASP A 24 -17.13 -15.21 -0.91
N GLU A 25 -17.51 -15.77 0.25
CA GLU A 25 -18.40 -15.10 1.19
C GLU A 25 -17.71 -13.87 1.82
N ALA A 26 -16.50 -14.03 2.32
CA ALA A 26 -15.75 -12.94 2.95
C ALA A 26 -15.45 -11.82 1.97
N ILE A 27 -15.02 -12.14 0.74
CA ILE A 27 -14.77 -11.15 -0.30
C ILE A 27 -16.04 -10.41 -0.71
N ARG A 28 -17.17 -11.14 -0.87
CA ARG A 28 -18.46 -10.52 -1.18
C ARG A 28 -18.90 -9.55 -0.08
N GLU A 29 -18.69 -9.89 1.18
CA GLU A 29 -18.99 -9.02 2.32
C GLU A 29 -18.11 -7.76 2.30
N ASN A 30 -16.82 -7.91 2.03
CA ASN A 30 -15.90 -6.78 1.90
C ASN A 30 -16.28 -5.86 0.74
N LEU A 31 -16.62 -6.43 -0.43
CA LEU A 31 -17.11 -5.69 -1.59
C LEU A 31 -18.37 -4.91 -1.27
N TYR A 32 -19.38 -5.58 -0.69
CA TYR A 32 -20.64 -4.94 -0.32
C TYR A 32 -20.43 -3.77 0.64
N ARG A 33 -19.63 -3.97 1.68
CA ARG A 33 -19.32 -2.95 2.68
C ARG A 33 -18.64 -1.73 2.06
N GLY A 34 -17.60 -1.93 1.27
CA GLY A 34 -16.89 -0.83 0.60
C GLY A 34 -17.77 -0.08 -0.38
N ILE A 35 -18.54 -0.78 -1.21
CA ILE A 35 -19.47 -0.17 -2.18
C ILE A 35 -20.57 0.64 -1.46
N SER A 36 -21.11 0.12 -0.35
CA SER A 36 -22.09 0.86 0.46
C SER A 36 -21.52 2.14 1.06
N LEU A 37 -20.24 2.12 1.50
CA LEU A 37 -19.56 3.33 1.99
C LEU A 37 -19.28 4.33 0.86
N MET A 38 -18.97 3.87 -0.36
CA MET A 38 -18.82 4.73 -1.54
C MET A 38 -20.15 5.42 -1.89
N GLU A 39 -21.26 4.68 -1.87
CA GLU A 39 -22.60 5.22 -2.07
C GLU A 39 -22.93 6.26 -1.00
N TYR A 40 -22.66 5.96 0.26
CA TYR A 40 -22.85 6.90 1.37
C TYR A 40 -22.03 8.18 1.19
N ALA A 41 -20.74 8.05 0.80
CA ALA A 41 -19.87 9.20 0.50
C ALA A 41 -20.47 10.08 -0.60
N SER A 42 -20.98 9.46 -1.67
CA SER A 42 -21.57 10.16 -2.82
C SER A 42 -22.83 10.94 -2.43
N ILE A 43 -23.66 10.40 -1.55
CA ILE A 43 -24.93 11.02 -1.14
C ILE A 43 -24.71 12.12 -0.10
N ARG A 44 -23.80 11.91 0.86
CA ARG A 44 -23.70 12.76 2.06
C ARG A 44 -22.62 13.84 1.98
N PHE A 45 -21.56 13.60 1.27
CA PHE A 45 -20.39 14.51 1.26
C PHE A 45 -20.12 15.15 -0.11
N GLY A 46 -21.04 14.97 -1.08
CA GLY A 46 -20.81 15.41 -2.46
C GLY A 46 -19.94 14.40 -3.22
N GLN A 47 -20.37 14.06 -4.42
CA GLN A 47 -19.83 12.96 -5.21
C GLN A 47 -18.31 13.03 -5.39
N PRO A 48 -17.50 12.10 -4.85
CA PRO A 48 -16.08 12.06 -5.10
C PRO A 48 -15.78 11.61 -6.52
N LYS A 49 -14.72 12.16 -7.12
CA LYS A 49 -14.19 11.69 -8.40
C LYS A 49 -13.20 10.52 -8.23
N LEU A 50 -12.58 10.42 -7.08
CA LEU A 50 -11.66 9.37 -6.70
C LEU A 50 -12.03 8.85 -5.31
N VAL A 51 -12.16 7.54 -5.19
CA VAL A 51 -12.32 6.84 -3.92
C VAL A 51 -11.17 5.88 -3.74
N VAL A 52 -10.61 5.85 -2.54
CA VAL A 52 -9.50 4.94 -2.20
C VAL A 52 -9.92 4.03 -1.05
N LEU A 53 -9.62 2.74 -1.23
CA LEU A 53 -9.84 1.65 -0.29
C LEU A 53 -8.50 1.23 0.35
N PRO A 54 -8.49 0.57 1.52
CA PRO A 54 -7.26 0.19 2.20
C PRO A 54 -6.43 -0.86 1.46
N GLU A 55 -5.20 -1.08 1.95
CA GLU A 55 -4.41 -2.29 1.65
C GLU A 55 -5.18 -3.53 2.12
N PHE A 56 -5.03 -4.65 1.43
CA PHE A 56 -5.71 -5.92 1.74
C PHE A 56 -7.25 -5.85 1.75
N TYR A 57 -7.84 -4.87 1.13
CA TYR A 57 -9.28 -4.61 1.19
C TYR A 57 -10.13 -5.85 0.90
N LEU A 58 -9.78 -6.63 -0.11
CA LEU A 58 -10.58 -7.77 -0.54
C LEU A 58 -10.36 -9.02 0.33
N THR A 59 -9.12 -9.27 0.75
CA THR A 59 -8.72 -10.54 1.38
C THR A 59 -8.43 -10.44 2.88
N GLY A 60 -8.21 -9.25 3.39
CA GLY A 60 -7.57 -9.06 4.69
C GLY A 60 -6.09 -9.42 4.67
N ALA A 61 -5.43 -9.26 5.81
CA ALA A 61 -3.98 -9.38 5.98
C ALA A 61 -3.53 -10.71 6.60
N ASP A 62 -4.33 -11.76 6.57
CA ASP A 62 -3.95 -13.06 7.13
C ASP A 62 -2.94 -13.80 6.23
N HIS A 63 -1.81 -13.12 5.96
CA HIS A 63 -0.74 -13.60 5.09
C HIS A 63 0.36 -14.35 5.82
N LEU A 64 0.27 -14.42 7.13
CA LEU A 64 1.41 -14.82 7.97
C LEU A 64 1.67 -16.32 7.98
N ASN A 65 0.66 -17.13 7.70
CA ASN A 65 0.74 -18.59 7.79
C ASN A 65 0.43 -19.29 6.47
N ARG A 66 0.42 -18.57 5.34
CA ARG A 66 0.04 -19.15 4.06
C ARG A 66 1.23 -19.51 3.20
N THR A 67 1.18 -20.71 2.65
CA THR A 67 2.06 -21.13 1.56
C THR A 67 1.65 -20.49 0.25
N ILE A 68 2.50 -20.54 -0.76
CA ILE A 68 2.17 -20.09 -2.12
C ILE A 68 0.91 -20.82 -2.63
N GLU A 69 0.82 -22.13 -2.42
CA GLU A 69 -0.36 -22.91 -2.81
C GLU A 69 -1.65 -22.41 -2.14
N GLN A 70 -1.60 -22.04 -0.87
CA GLN A 70 -2.75 -21.48 -0.17
C GLN A 70 -3.11 -20.10 -0.74
N TRP A 71 -2.13 -19.27 -1.11
CA TRP A 71 -2.38 -17.97 -1.74
C TRP A 71 -3.02 -18.08 -3.10
N THR A 72 -2.72 -19.12 -3.88
CA THR A 72 -3.40 -19.36 -5.17
C THR A 72 -4.89 -19.62 -5.01
N LYS A 73 -5.31 -20.10 -3.84
CA LYS A 73 -6.72 -20.40 -3.52
C LYS A 73 -7.48 -19.20 -2.94
N VAL A 74 -6.80 -18.25 -2.33
CA VAL A 74 -7.44 -17.10 -1.65
C VAL A 74 -7.13 -15.75 -2.30
N GLY A 75 -6.06 -15.63 -3.04
CA GLY A 75 -5.67 -14.41 -3.73
C GLY A 75 -6.69 -13.97 -4.80
N VAL A 76 -6.58 -12.71 -5.18
CA VAL A 76 -7.43 -12.06 -6.18
C VAL A 76 -6.64 -11.93 -7.49
N ARG A 77 -7.30 -12.16 -8.62
CA ARG A 77 -6.71 -11.89 -9.94
C ARG A 77 -6.96 -10.44 -10.34
N LEU A 78 -5.96 -9.82 -10.95
CA LEU A 78 -6.06 -8.45 -11.46
C LEU A 78 -5.75 -8.43 -12.99
N PRO A 79 -6.75 -8.22 -13.87
CA PRO A 79 -8.18 -8.14 -13.61
C PRO A 79 -8.82 -9.48 -13.23
N GLY A 80 -10.00 -9.43 -12.59
CA GLY A 80 -10.77 -10.59 -12.17
C GLY A 80 -12.17 -10.23 -11.67
N PRO A 81 -12.96 -11.23 -11.23
CA PRO A 81 -14.36 -11.02 -10.83
C PRO A 81 -14.55 -9.93 -9.77
N GLU A 82 -13.59 -9.78 -8.86
CA GLU A 82 -13.61 -8.80 -7.79
C GLU A 82 -13.41 -7.37 -8.33
N THR A 83 -12.47 -7.20 -9.27
CA THR A 83 -12.29 -5.90 -9.95
C THR A 83 -13.43 -5.59 -10.90
N ASP A 84 -14.08 -6.60 -11.51
CA ASP A 84 -15.27 -6.40 -12.32
C ASP A 84 -16.45 -5.90 -11.48
N ALA A 85 -16.61 -6.41 -10.24
CA ALA A 85 -17.62 -5.91 -9.31
C ALA A 85 -17.37 -4.44 -8.91
N LEU A 86 -16.11 -4.08 -8.63
CA LEU A 86 -15.73 -2.69 -8.39
C LEU A 86 -15.87 -1.84 -9.65
N GLY A 87 -15.60 -2.39 -10.83
CA GLY A 87 -15.80 -1.73 -12.12
C GLY A 87 -17.25 -1.32 -12.35
N LYS A 88 -18.20 -2.18 -12.00
CA LYS A 88 -19.63 -1.84 -12.03
C LYS A 88 -19.98 -0.69 -11.10
N ALA A 89 -19.40 -0.69 -9.90
CA ALA A 89 -19.57 0.43 -8.95
C ALA A 89 -18.93 1.73 -9.49
N ALA A 90 -17.74 1.64 -10.10
CA ALA A 90 -17.08 2.77 -10.74
C ALA A 90 -17.93 3.40 -11.87
N GLN A 91 -18.57 2.57 -12.69
CA GLN A 91 -19.51 3.01 -13.74
C GLN A 91 -20.77 3.63 -13.13
N GLN A 92 -21.37 2.98 -12.14
CA GLN A 92 -22.59 3.45 -11.49
C GLN A 92 -22.40 4.82 -10.84
N PHE A 93 -21.30 4.99 -10.12
CA PHE A 93 -21.01 6.23 -9.39
C PHE A 93 -20.15 7.21 -10.20
N LYS A 94 -19.73 6.87 -11.43
CA LYS A 94 -18.89 7.71 -12.30
C LYS A 94 -17.64 8.22 -11.61
N MET A 95 -16.90 7.31 -10.92
CA MET A 95 -15.72 7.63 -10.14
C MET A 95 -14.55 6.68 -10.44
N TYR A 96 -13.36 7.12 -10.12
CA TYR A 96 -12.19 6.25 -10.04
C TYR A 96 -12.21 5.52 -8.70
N ILE A 97 -11.90 4.23 -8.69
CA ILE A 97 -11.77 3.42 -7.48
C ILE A 97 -10.35 2.86 -7.42
N ALA A 98 -9.65 3.11 -6.32
CA ALA A 98 -8.33 2.54 -6.07
C ALA A 98 -8.32 1.77 -4.75
N GLY A 99 -7.38 0.83 -4.60
CA GLY A 99 -7.23 0.04 -3.38
C GLY A 99 -6.07 -0.94 -3.47
N GLY A 100 -5.88 -1.71 -2.39
CA GLY A 100 -4.85 -2.75 -2.31
C GLY A 100 -5.44 -4.13 -2.04
N THR A 101 -4.78 -5.17 -2.57
CA THR A 101 -5.18 -6.57 -2.37
C THR A 101 -4.00 -7.52 -2.52
N MET A 102 -4.17 -8.74 -2.01
CA MET A 102 -3.26 -9.85 -2.30
C MET A 102 -3.57 -10.41 -3.69
N GLU A 103 -2.61 -10.29 -4.59
CA GLU A 103 -2.74 -10.69 -5.98
C GLU A 103 -2.17 -12.10 -6.20
N TYR A 104 -2.96 -12.93 -6.86
CA TYR A 104 -2.50 -14.13 -7.52
C TYR A 104 -2.52 -13.92 -9.03
N ASP A 105 -1.37 -14.11 -9.68
CA ASP A 105 -1.23 -14.01 -11.12
C ASP A 105 -0.83 -15.38 -11.70
N PRO A 106 -1.68 -16.03 -12.54
CA PRO A 106 -1.37 -17.33 -13.15
C PRO A 106 -0.09 -17.34 -13.99
N GLU A 107 0.35 -16.20 -14.48
CA GLU A 107 1.59 -16.06 -15.21
C GLU A 107 2.84 -16.05 -14.32
N TRP A 108 2.63 -16.05 -12.99
CA TRP A 108 3.63 -16.14 -11.94
C TRP A 108 3.27 -17.26 -10.95
N PRO A 109 3.25 -18.52 -11.38
CA PRO A 109 2.65 -19.63 -10.61
C PRO A 109 3.31 -19.86 -9.24
N ASP A 110 4.61 -19.53 -9.13
CA ASP A 110 5.39 -19.73 -7.89
C ASP A 110 5.43 -18.47 -7.02
N ARG A 111 4.63 -17.46 -7.34
CA ARG A 111 4.66 -16.16 -6.71
C ARG A 111 3.28 -15.64 -6.41
N TRP A 112 3.18 -14.79 -5.43
CA TRP A 112 2.04 -13.93 -5.16
C TRP A 112 2.53 -12.53 -4.84
N PHE A 113 1.69 -11.53 -5.03
CA PHE A 113 2.07 -10.13 -4.90
C PHE A 113 1.11 -9.38 -3.97
N ASN A 114 1.63 -8.36 -3.32
CA ASN A 114 0.82 -7.34 -2.68
C ASN A 114 0.68 -6.20 -3.70
N SER A 115 -0.54 -5.95 -4.16
CA SER A 115 -0.77 -5.08 -5.31
C SER A 115 -1.80 -4.00 -5.04
N ALA A 116 -1.54 -2.80 -5.55
CA ALA A 116 -2.53 -1.75 -5.67
C ALA A 116 -3.08 -1.69 -7.09
N PHE A 117 -4.31 -1.23 -7.20
CA PHE A 117 -5.01 -1.11 -8.47
C PHE A 117 -5.76 0.22 -8.55
N ILE A 118 -6.00 0.69 -9.78
CA ILE A 118 -6.92 1.78 -10.09
C ILE A 118 -7.88 1.31 -11.17
N ILE A 119 -9.17 1.49 -10.92
CA ILE A 119 -10.26 1.23 -11.86
C ILE A 119 -10.83 2.58 -12.30
N GLY A 120 -10.96 2.77 -13.60
CA GLY A 120 -11.54 3.98 -14.20
C GLY A 120 -13.07 4.01 -14.15
N PRO A 121 -13.69 5.18 -14.42
CA PRO A 121 -15.14 5.35 -14.38
C PRO A 121 -15.89 4.58 -15.49
N ASN A 122 -15.18 4.02 -16.47
CA ASN A 122 -15.70 3.08 -17.47
C ASN A 122 -15.66 1.61 -17.00
N GLY A 123 -15.11 1.34 -15.80
CA GLY A 123 -15.06 0.02 -15.20
C GLY A 123 -13.75 -0.75 -15.47
N ASP A 124 -12.85 -0.22 -16.28
CA ASP A 124 -11.61 -0.89 -16.66
C ASP A 124 -10.53 -0.73 -15.57
N LEU A 125 -9.74 -1.79 -15.35
CA LEU A 125 -8.50 -1.71 -14.61
C LEU A 125 -7.47 -0.92 -15.43
N ILE A 126 -7.12 0.29 -14.98
CA ILE A 126 -6.25 1.21 -15.71
C ILE A 126 -4.83 1.30 -15.13
N LEU A 127 -4.61 0.82 -13.92
CA LEU A 127 -3.30 0.72 -13.31
C LEU A 127 -3.23 -0.46 -12.36
N ARG A 128 -2.10 -1.19 -12.41
CA ARG A 128 -1.67 -2.18 -11.42
C ARG A 128 -0.26 -1.82 -10.97
N TYR A 129 -0.08 -1.73 -9.66
CA TYR A 129 1.21 -1.54 -9.01
C TYR A 129 1.49 -2.72 -8.09
N ARG A 130 2.68 -3.31 -8.14
CA ARG A 130 3.14 -4.35 -7.23
C ARG A 130 4.16 -3.77 -6.26
N LYS A 131 3.95 -3.99 -4.98
CA LYS A 131 4.75 -3.46 -3.87
C LYS A 131 6.23 -3.81 -4.02
N HIS A 132 7.09 -2.80 -3.90
CA HIS A 132 8.53 -2.97 -4.03
C HIS A 132 9.21 -3.39 -2.75
N ASN A 133 8.71 -2.95 -1.59
CA ASN A 133 9.36 -3.16 -0.32
C ASN A 133 8.48 -4.00 0.61
N GLY A 134 8.95 -5.22 0.91
CA GLY A 134 8.30 -6.08 1.88
C GLY A 134 8.52 -5.58 3.30
N ALA A 135 7.52 -5.77 4.17
CA ALA A 135 7.69 -5.55 5.60
C ALA A 135 8.44 -6.73 6.25
N ASP A 136 9.53 -7.19 5.62
CA ASP A 136 10.30 -8.37 6.02
C ASP A 136 10.95 -8.21 7.38
N VAL A 137 11.18 -6.97 7.81
CA VAL A 137 11.81 -6.61 9.09
C VAL A 137 11.10 -7.24 10.29
N GLN A 138 9.82 -7.58 10.15
CA GLN A 138 9.08 -8.30 11.19
C GLN A 138 8.94 -9.80 10.89
N GLY A 139 9.57 -10.29 9.83
CA GLY A 139 9.49 -11.69 9.45
C GLY A 139 8.08 -12.14 9.04
N HIS A 140 7.28 -11.26 8.41
CA HIS A 140 5.85 -11.52 8.26
C HIS A 140 5.37 -11.70 6.84
N THR A 141 6.20 -11.44 5.82
CA THR A 141 5.74 -11.48 4.45
C THR A 141 6.54 -12.43 3.59
N THR A 142 5.84 -13.11 2.68
CA THR A 142 6.41 -14.01 1.68
C THR A 142 5.98 -13.62 0.27
N TYR A 143 5.41 -12.42 0.07
CA TYR A 143 5.07 -11.97 -1.28
C TYR A 143 6.31 -11.58 -2.07
N SER A 144 6.25 -11.83 -3.36
CA SER A 144 7.29 -11.42 -4.29
C SER A 144 7.22 -9.92 -4.55
N THR A 145 8.39 -9.34 -4.83
CA THR A 145 8.51 -7.95 -5.23
C THR A 145 9.10 -7.85 -6.64
N PRO A 146 8.79 -6.79 -7.40
CA PRO A 146 9.39 -6.58 -8.71
C PRO A 146 10.92 -6.58 -8.67
N SER A 147 11.53 -5.99 -7.65
CA SER A 147 13.00 -5.99 -7.47
C SER A 147 13.59 -7.38 -7.23
N GLY A 148 12.86 -8.26 -6.52
CA GLY A 148 13.29 -9.62 -6.24
C GLY A 148 13.34 -10.53 -7.47
N CYS A 149 12.60 -10.20 -8.53
CA CYS A 149 12.57 -10.90 -9.82
C CYS A 149 12.67 -9.89 -10.99
N HIS A 150 13.54 -8.91 -10.85
CA HIS A 150 13.61 -7.71 -11.68
C HIS A 150 13.72 -8.01 -13.18
N THR A 151 14.66 -8.86 -13.57
CA THR A 151 14.89 -9.18 -14.99
C THR A 151 13.62 -9.76 -15.64
N ASP A 152 12.97 -10.72 -14.98
CA ASP A 152 11.76 -11.33 -15.52
C ASP A 152 10.58 -10.36 -15.51
N TYR A 153 10.52 -9.51 -14.48
CA TYR A 153 9.48 -8.49 -14.35
C TYR A 153 9.58 -7.44 -15.45
N VAL A 154 10.78 -6.89 -15.68
CA VAL A 154 11.02 -5.89 -16.72
C VAL A 154 10.87 -6.46 -18.12
N ASN A 155 11.30 -7.69 -18.36
CA ASN A 155 11.08 -8.36 -19.64
C ASN A 155 9.60 -8.50 -19.97
N LYS A 156 8.74 -8.64 -18.97
CA LYS A 156 7.30 -8.81 -19.16
C LYS A 156 6.52 -7.48 -19.22
N TYR A 157 6.84 -6.54 -18.36
CA TYR A 157 6.04 -5.30 -18.17
C TYR A 157 6.78 -4.03 -18.58
N GLY A 158 8.05 -4.13 -18.98
CA GLY A 158 8.92 -2.97 -19.22
C GLY A 158 9.34 -2.28 -17.92
N GLU A 159 10.26 -1.33 -18.04
CA GLU A 159 10.69 -0.49 -16.90
C GLU A 159 9.56 0.38 -16.36
N ASP A 160 8.61 0.76 -17.22
CA ASP A 160 7.44 1.54 -16.82
C ASP A 160 6.52 0.76 -15.88
N GLY A 161 6.54 -0.55 -15.94
CA GLY A 161 5.81 -1.43 -15.04
C GLY A 161 6.29 -1.39 -13.59
N LEU A 162 7.52 -0.92 -13.33
CA LEU A 162 8.06 -0.82 -11.96
C LEU A 162 7.36 0.29 -11.16
N PHE A 163 7.21 1.48 -11.75
CA PHE A 163 6.58 2.63 -11.12
C PHE A 163 5.51 3.24 -12.04
N PRO A 164 4.40 2.52 -12.25
CA PRO A 164 3.38 2.94 -13.20
C PRO A 164 2.66 4.22 -12.75
N VAL A 165 2.48 5.13 -13.70
CA VAL A 165 1.68 6.35 -13.56
C VAL A 165 0.70 6.40 -14.71
N VAL A 166 -0.59 6.58 -14.42
CA VAL A 166 -1.64 6.71 -15.43
C VAL A 166 -2.09 8.15 -15.57
N ASP A 167 -2.16 8.63 -16.81
CA ASP A 167 -2.69 9.96 -17.14
C ASP A 167 -4.21 9.87 -17.27
N THR A 168 -4.92 10.71 -16.53
CA THR A 168 -6.39 10.68 -16.47
C THR A 168 -6.97 12.10 -16.55
N PRO A 169 -8.26 12.25 -16.89
CA PRO A 169 -8.97 13.52 -16.81
C PRO A 169 -8.94 14.20 -15.44
N ILE A 170 -8.63 13.48 -14.35
CA ILE A 170 -8.53 14.04 -13.01
C ILE A 170 -7.08 14.27 -12.53
N GLY A 171 -6.09 14.09 -13.43
CA GLY A 171 -4.65 14.23 -13.16
C GLY A 171 -3.89 12.93 -13.30
N LYS A 172 -2.58 12.98 -13.05
CA LYS A 172 -1.68 11.82 -13.13
C LYS A 172 -1.64 11.08 -11.80
N LEU A 173 -2.07 9.82 -11.81
CA LEU A 173 -2.23 8.99 -10.63
C LEU A 173 -1.14 7.92 -10.57
N GLY A 174 -0.53 7.74 -9.41
CA GLY A 174 0.41 6.66 -9.11
C GLY A 174 0.09 6.01 -7.77
N CYS A 175 0.47 4.75 -7.60
CA CYS A 175 0.24 4.00 -6.37
C CYS A 175 1.55 3.62 -5.68
N LEU A 176 1.53 3.59 -4.34
CA LEU A 176 2.51 2.94 -3.49
C LEU A 176 1.78 2.28 -2.32
N LEU A 177 2.40 1.28 -1.67
CA LEU A 177 1.72 0.47 -0.66
C LEU A 177 2.48 0.43 0.66
N CYS A 178 1.81 0.79 1.75
CA CYS A 178 2.19 0.54 3.14
C CYS A 178 3.71 0.77 3.39
N TYR A 179 4.50 -0.27 3.55
CA TYR A 179 5.93 -0.20 3.87
C TYR A 179 6.77 0.56 2.83
N ASP A 180 6.31 0.72 1.59
CA ASP A 180 6.95 1.57 0.59
C ASP A 180 7.10 3.02 1.03
N MET A 181 6.25 3.50 1.96
CA MET A 181 6.32 4.85 2.51
C MET A 181 7.61 5.14 3.27
N ASN A 182 8.27 4.10 3.80
CA ASN A 182 9.57 4.24 4.49
C ASN A 182 10.73 4.51 3.53
N PHE A 183 10.51 4.30 2.22
CA PHE A 183 11.50 4.47 1.17
C PHE A 183 11.14 5.71 0.33
N PRO A 184 11.86 6.85 0.53
CA PRO A 184 11.60 8.07 -0.24
C PRO A 184 11.73 7.85 -1.75
N GLU A 185 12.50 6.87 -2.17
CA GLU A 185 12.77 6.53 -3.56
C GLU A 185 11.51 6.12 -4.31
N VAL A 186 10.58 5.40 -3.66
CA VAL A 186 9.34 4.94 -4.30
C VAL A 186 8.45 6.13 -4.67
N SER A 187 8.16 7.00 -3.73
CA SER A 187 7.36 8.20 -3.98
C SER A 187 8.07 9.17 -4.95
N ARG A 188 9.39 9.24 -4.87
CA ARG A 188 10.23 10.05 -5.77
C ARG A 188 10.18 9.53 -7.20
N ALA A 189 10.31 8.21 -7.41
CA ALA A 189 10.22 7.60 -8.73
C ALA A 189 8.87 7.86 -9.38
N LEU A 190 7.77 7.72 -8.65
CA LEU A 190 6.42 8.03 -9.14
C LEU A 190 6.28 9.52 -9.49
N ALA A 191 6.77 10.43 -8.64
CA ALA A 191 6.70 11.86 -8.89
C ALA A 191 7.54 12.30 -10.10
N LEU A 192 8.74 11.72 -10.31
CA LEU A 192 9.58 11.97 -11.47
C LEU A 192 8.96 11.41 -12.77
N ARG A 193 8.09 10.42 -12.68
CA ARG A 193 7.24 9.94 -13.79
C ARG A 193 5.97 10.77 -13.96
N GLY A 194 5.81 11.82 -13.16
CA GLY A 194 4.78 12.83 -13.29
C GLY A 194 3.57 12.68 -12.38
N ALA A 195 3.53 11.69 -11.47
CA ALA A 195 2.40 11.52 -10.56
C ALA A 195 2.10 12.81 -9.79
N GLU A 196 0.84 13.21 -9.81
CA GLU A 196 0.29 14.39 -9.12
C GLU A 196 -0.46 13.99 -7.86
N VAL A 197 -1.03 12.79 -7.88
CA VAL A 197 -1.71 12.15 -6.75
C VAL A 197 -1.06 10.80 -6.51
N LEU A 198 -0.51 10.64 -5.30
CA LEU A 198 0.06 9.41 -4.78
C LEU A 198 -1.01 8.70 -3.94
N ILE A 199 -1.56 7.64 -4.50
CA ILE A 199 -2.57 6.80 -3.84
C ILE A 199 -1.83 5.79 -2.96
N TYR A 200 -2.15 5.82 -1.65
CA TYR A 200 -1.43 5.08 -0.64
C TYR A 200 -2.36 4.22 0.22
N PRO A 201 -2.81 3.05 -0.29
CA PRO A 201 -3.43 2.03 0.54
C PRO A 201 -2.42 1.49 1.55
N THR A 202 -2.81 1.38 2.81
CA THR A 202 -1.92 0.94 3.87
C THR A 202 -2.62 0.07 4.89
N GLY A 203 -1.83 -0.74 5.60
CA GLY A 203 -2.22 -1.59 6.72
C GLY A 203 -1.34 -1.29 7.93
N GLU A 204 -1.16 -0.02 8.28
CA GLU A 204 -0.32 0.41 9.37
C GLU A 204 -0.87 -0.09 10.72
N PRO A 205 -0.03 -0.74 11.53
CA PRO A 205 -0.43 -1.17 12.85
C PRO A 205 -0.56 0.02 13.81
N TYR A 206 -1.40 -0.14 14.82
CA TYR A 206 -1.37 0.74 15.97
C TYR A 206 -0.10 0.46 16.80
N GLY A 207 0.72 1.50 17.04
CA GLY A 207 1.94 1.30 17.79
C GLY A 207 2.82 2.56 17.91
N PRO A 208 3.99 2.43 18.54
CA PRO A 208 4.89 3.55 18.85
C PRO A 208 5.47 4.26 17.61
N HIS A 209 5.37 3.65 16.43
CA HIS A 209 5.88 4.21 15.18
C HIS A 209 4.88 5.09 14.41
N ARG A 210 3.71 5.32 14.98
CA ARG A 210 2.65 6.12 14.36
C ARG A 210 3.16 7.47 13.86
N ASP A 211 3.84 8.22 14.71
CA ASP A 211 4.30 9.57 14.38
C ASP A 211 5.30 9.55 13.21
N ALA A 212 6.13 8.52 13.11
CA ALA A 212 7.07 8.36 12.00
C ALA A 212 6.33 8.14 10.67
N TRP A 213 5.26 7.38 10.65
CA TRP A 213 4.44 7.16 9.46
C TRP A 213 3.71 8.45 9.04
N GLU A 214 3.10 9.16 9.97
CA GLU A 214 2.45 10.45 9.72
C GLU A 214 3.44 11.49 9.19
N CYS A 215 4.61 11.61 9.81
CA CYS A 215 5.69 12.47 9.32
C CYS A 215 6.15 12.07 7.92
N SER A 216 6.30 10.78 7.64
CA SER A 216 6.71 10.29 6.33
C SER A 216 5.71 10.71 5.25
N ARG A 217 4.40 10.50 5.44
CA ARG A 217 3.36 10.93 4.48
C ARG A 217 3.45 12.41 4.17
N ARG A 218 3.55 13.26 5.19
CA ARG A 218 3.65 14.71 5.04
C ARG A 218 4.92 15.12 4.30
N THR A 219 6.06 14.50 4.64
CA THR A 219 7.33 14.75 3.98
C THR A 219 7.31 14.33 2.52
N ARG A 220 6.79 13.11 2.21
CA ARG A 220 6.68 12.62 0.82
C ARG A 220 5.78 13.50 -0.03
N ALA A 221 4.68 14.02 0.52
CA ALA A 221 3.81 14.96 -0.17
C ALA A 221 4.57 16.25 -0.52
N TYR A 222 5.24 16.85 0.46
CA TYR A 222 5.97 18.11 0.30
C TYR A 222 7.16 18.00 -0.66
N GLU A 223 8.05 17.04 -0.43
CA GLU A 223 9.30 16.90 -1.20
C GLU A 223 9.07 16.47 -2.67
N ASN A 224 7.91 15.87 -2.96
CA ASN A 224 7.51 15.45 -4.30
C ASN A 224 6.47 16.36 -4.94
N CYS A 225 6.03 17.39 -4.22
CA CYS A 225 4.98 18.30 -4.66
C CYS A 225 3.80 17.52 -5.26
N ALA A 226 3.22 16.60 -4.46
CA ALA A 226 2.13 15.71 -4.84
C ALA A 226 1.13 15.57 -3.69
N TYR A 227 -0.15 15.35 -3.99
CA TYR A 227 -1.10 14.92 -2.98
C TYR A 227 -0.82 13.49 -2.55
N ILE A 228 -1.03 13.16 -1.27
CA ILE A 228 -1.07 11.78 -0.78
C ILE A 228 -2.47 11.48 -0.26
N ILE A 229 -3.06 10.40 -0.78
CA ILE A 229 -4.34 9.88 -0.34
C ILE A 229 -4.06 8.58 0.40
N SER A 230 -3.95 8.69 1.72
CA SER A 230 -3.60 7.58 2.63
C SER A 230 -4.85 6.92 3.17
N VAL A 231 -4.99 5.60 2.95
CA VAL A 231 -6.16 4.86 3.43
C VAL A 231 -5.74 3.62 4.18
N ASN A 232 -6.00 3.62 5.47
CA ASN A 232 -5.80 2.48 6.35
C ASN A 232 -7.15 1.76 6.59
N HIS A 233 -7.10 0.50 6.97
CA HIS A 233 -8.31 -0.22 7.38
C HIS A 233 -8.76 0.23 8.79
N GLY A 234 -10.05 0.17 9.03
CA GLY A 234 -10.64 0.52 10.32
C GLY A 234 -10.46 -0.57 11.36
N ALA A 235 -10.67 -1.82 10.95
CA ALA A 235 -10.47 -3.01 11.76
C ALA A 235 -10.44 -4.25 10.86
N TYR A 236 -9.86 -5.34 11.36
CA TYR A 236 -10.08 -6.68 10.83
C TYR A 236 -11.09 -7.43 11.70
N VAL A 237 -12.01 -8.15 11.07
CA VAL A 237 -12.96 -9.01 11.76
C VAL A 237 -12.78 -10.45 11.29
N GLY A 238 -12.85 -11.37 12.24
CA GLY A 238 -12.94 -12.79 12.00
C GLY A 238 -14.38 -13.31 12.22
N PRO A 239 -14.64 -14.57 11.91
CA PRO A 239 -15.88 -15.21 12.23
C PRO A 239 -16.19 -15.15 13.74
N VAL A 240 -17.45 -14.92 14.07
CA VAL A 240 -17.89 -14.88 15.47
C VAL A 240 -17.73 -16.27 16.08
N GLY A 241 -16.99 -16.36 17.21
CA GLY A 241 -16.81 -17.61 17.94
C GLY A 241 -15.53 -18.40 17.64
N GLU A 242 -14.65 -17.93 16.76
CA GLU A 242 -13.33 -18.53 16.55
C GLU A 242 -12.40 -18.27 17.73
N LYS A 243 -12.15 -19.31 18.55
CA LYS A 243 -11.15 -19.25 19.63
C LYS A 243 -9.73 -18.96 19.10
N ASP A 244 -9.43 -19.46 17.91
CA ASP A 244 -8.11 -19.32 17.27
C ASP A 244 -7.80 -17.88 16.82
N PHE A 245 -8.81 -17.03 16.75
CA PHE A 245 -8.60 -15.61 16.43
C PHE A 245 -7.84 -14.88 17.53
N ALA A 246 -8.07 -15.26 18.79
CA ALA A 246 -7.36 -14.70 19.95
C ALA A 246 -5.95 -15.25 20.11
N ASP A 247 -5.69 -16.48 19.64
CA ASP A 247 -4.44 -17.22 19.83
C ASP A 247 -3.53 -17.23 18.57
N SER A 248 -3.94 -16.57 17.50
CA SER A 248 -3.12 -16.48 16.30
C SER A 248 -1.81 -15.75 16.60
N PRO A 249 -0.63 -16.33 16.30
CA PRO A 249 0.66 -15.64 16.43
C PRO A 249 0.78 -14.42 15.51
N ASN A 250 -0.18 -14.21 14.65
CA ASN A 250 -0.32 -13.10 13.71
C ASN A 250 -0.86 -11.83 14.35
N LEU A 251 -1.12 -11.86 15.63
CA LEU A 251 -1.58 -10.74 16.45
C LEU A 251 -0.47 -9.72 16.77
N ILE A 252 0.48 -9.51 15.89
CA ILE A 252 1.50 -8.47 16.02
C ILE A 252 0.88 -7.08 16.14
N PHE A 253 -0.33 -6.94 15.66
CA PHE A 253 -1.11 -5.73 15.74
C PHE A 253 -2.10 -5.69 16.91
N GLN A 254 -1.93 -6.59 17.88
CA GLN A 254 -2.76 -6.60 19.09
C GLN A 254 -1.94 -6.20 20.32
N GLU A 255 -2.41 -5.15 21.00
CA GLU A 255 -2.26 -5.11 22.44
C GLU A 255 -3.17 -6.18 23.05
N ARG A 256 -2.62 -7.33 23.43
CA ARG A 256 -3.34 -8.31 24.25
C ARG A 256 -3.59 -7.69 25.60
N ARG A 257 -4.80 -7.31 25.88
CA ARG A 257 -5.27 -7.24 27.25
C ARG A 257 -5.55 -8.68 27.70
N GLN A 258 -4.84 -9.15 28.72
CA GLN A 258 -5.04 -10.48 29.30
C GLN A 258 -6.53 -10.68 29.60
N GLY A 259 -7.14 -11.69 28.96
CA GLY A 259 -8.51 -12.12 29.24
C GLY A 259 -9.60 -11.59 28.29
N GLU A 260 -9.29 -10.70 27.33
CA GLU A 260 -10.30 -10.27 26.33
C GLU A 260 -10.23 -11.12 25.06
N ILE A 261 -11.32 -11.80 24.76
CA ILE A 261 -11.58 -12.43 23.45
C ILE A 261 -12.27 -11.37 22.60
N SER A 262 -11.54 -10.69 21.73
CA SER A 262 -12.15 -9.78 20.76
C SER A 262 -12.03 -10.34 19.35
N PRO A 263 -13.13 -10.54 18.62
CA PRO A 263 -13.09 -10.91 17.22
C PRO A 263 -12.64 -9.75 16.32
N ILE A 264 -12.32 -8.60 16.88
CA ILE A 264 -11.98 -7.38 16.16
C ILE A 264 -10.51 -7.05 16.38
N PHE A 265 -9.71 -7.08 15.30
CA PHE A 265 -8.38 -6.50 15.31
C PHE A 265 -8.49 -5.00 15.07
N ARG A 266 -8.00 -4.25 16.02
CA ARG A 266 -7.93 -2.79 15.84
C ARG A 266 -6.70 -2.44 15.03
N SER A 267 -6.95 -1.82 13.89
CA SER A 267 -5.96 -1.08 13.15
C SER A 267 -5.75 0.29 13.78
N HIS A 268 -4.68 0.94 13.36
CA HIS A 268 -4.47 2.34 13.68
C HIS A 268 -5.59 3.24 13.13
N GLY A 269 -6.24 2.86 12.01
CA GLY A 269 -7.10 3.75 11.27
C GLY A 269 -6.29 4.92 10.70
N HIS A 270 -6.72 6.14 10.97
CA HIS A 270 -6.01 7.37 10.60
C HIS A 270 -5.82 7.53 9.09
N SER A 271 -6.87 7.23 8.32
CA SER A 271 -6.91 7.54 6.90
C SER A 271 -6.95 9.04 6.70
N GLU A 272 -6.11 9.59 5.82
CA GLU A 272 -5.94 11.03 5.66
C GLU A 272 -5.65 11.46 4.23
N ILE A 273 -5.97 12.70 3.91
CA ILE A 273 -5.55 13.38 2.68
C ILE A 273 -4.51 14.44 3.06
N VAL A 274 -3.34 14.34 2.44
CA VAL A 274 -2.23 15.28 2.63
C VAL A 274 -2.03 16.09 1.36
N SER A 275 -1.97 17.41 1.49
CA SER A 275 -1.71 18.31 0.36
C SER A 275 -0.26 18.26 -0.07
N TYR A 276 0.01 18.72 -1.30
CA TYR A 276 1.36 18.89 -1.85
C TYR A 276 2.25 19.87 -1.07
N GLU A 277 1.71 20.55 -0.07
CA GLU A 277 2.46 21.37 0.89
C GLU A 277 2.81 20.62 2.18
N GLY A 278 2.47 19.33 2.29
CA GLY A 278 2.68 18.51 3.48
C GLY A 278 1.69 18.78 4.62
N ARG A 279 0.54 19.40 4.32
CA ARG A 279 -0.51 19.68 5.30
C ARG A 279 -1.59 18.61 5.26
N VAL A 280 -2.00 18.10 6.41
CA VAL A 280 -3.17 17.25 6.53
C VAL A 280 -4.41 18.09 6.25
N VAL A 281 -5.15 17.73 5.21
CA VAL A 281 -6.40 18.43 4.79
C VAL A 281 -7.59 17.88 5.55
N THR A 282 -7.65 16.57 5.70
CA THR A 282 -8.71 15.87 6.44
C THR A 282 -8.18 14.54 6.94
N VAL A 283 -8.77 13.99 7.99
CA VAL A 283 -8.38 12.74 8.63
C VAL A 283 -9.57 12.04 9.28
N VAL A 284 -9.62 10.70 9.19
CA VAL A 284 -10.43 9.86 10.09
C VAL A 284 -9.61 9.62 11.35
N ASN A 285 -9.98 10.22 12.44
CA ASN A 285 -9.19 10.16 13.67
C ASN A 285 -9.52 8.88 14.47
N GLY A 286 -8.64 7.89 14.39
CA GLY A 286 -8.73 6.66 15.17
C GLY A 286 -9.23 5.45 14.40
N PRO A 287 -9.33 4.29 15.10
CA PRO A 287 -9.79 3.03 14.53
C PRO A 287 -11.31 3.03 14.31
N GLY A 288 -11.78 2.06 13.53
CA GLY A 288 -13.18 1.90 13.17
C GLY A 288 -13.48 2.39 11.76
N GLU A 289 -14.72 2.26 11.34
CA GLU A 289 -15.15 2.72 10.02
C GLU A 289 -15.28 4.24 9.98
N GLY A 290 -14.86 4.82 8.86
CA GLY A 290 -14.97 6.26 8.65
C GLY A 290 -14.66 6.67 7.22
N ILE A 291 -15.02 7.91 6.88
CA ILE A 291 -14.77 8.50 5.58
C ILE A 291 -14.08 9.84 5.81
N ALA A 292 -12.85 9.99 5.29
CA ALA A 292 -12.21 11.30 5.16
C ALA A 292 -12.39 11.78 3.73
N GLN A 293 -13.02 12.93 3.54
CA GLN A 293 -13.24 13.51 2.22
C GLN A 293 -12.79 14.96 2.17
N ALA A 294 -12.14 15.34 1.09
CA ALA A 294 -11.71 16.71 0.82
C ALA A 294 -11.68 17.00 -0.68
N THR A 295 -11.74 18.27 -1.01
CA THR A 295 -11.49 18.76 -2.35
C THR A 295 -9.99 18.92 -2.57
N ILE A 296 -9.47 18.40 -3.68
CA ILE A 296 -8.10 18.64 -4.16
C ILE A 296 -8.11 19.46 -5.43
N ASP A 297 -7.05 20.24 -5.65
CA ASP A 297 -6.88 21.15 -6.78
C ASP A 297 -5.59 20.83 -7.55
N ILE A 298 -5.73 20.16 -8.68
CA ILE A 298 -4.60 19.79 -9.55
C ILE A 298 -4.08 21.02 -10.31
N GLY A 299 -4.92 22.01 -10.57
CA GLY A 299 -4.51 23.27 -11.18
C GLY A 299 -3.51 24.01 -10.29
N ALA A 300 -3.86 24.21 -9.03
CA ALA A 300 -2.99 24.84 -8.03
C ALA A 300 -1.69 24.05 -7.79
N LEU A 301 -1.74 22.71 -7.79
CA LEU A 301 -0.55 21.87 -7.72
C LEU A 301 0.37 22.13 -8.93
N ARG A 302 -0.17 22.19 -10.15
CA ARG A 302 0.61 22.46 -11.38
C ARG A 302 1.23 23.85 -11.36
N GLU A 303 0.51 24.86 -10.90
CA GLU A 303 1.04 26.19 -10.67
C GLU A 303 2.19 26.18 -9.67
N ARG A 304 2.06 25.42 -8.58
CA ARG A 304 3.13 25.23 -7.59
C ARG A 304 4.35 24.54 -8.20
N ARG A 305 4.18 23.52 -9.03
CA ARG A 305 5.27 22.84 -9.76
C ARG A 305 5.99 23.74 -10.78
N ALA A 306 5.30 24.74 -11.31
CA ALA A 306 5.89 25.71 -12.24
C ALA A 306 6.75 26.79 -11.56
N GLN A 307 6.66 26.95 -10.23
CA GLN A 307 7.44 27.93 -9.49
C GLN A 307 8.90 27.51 -9.37
N VAL A 308 9.81 28.48 -9.55
CA VAL A 308 11.26 28.26 -9.40
C VAL A 308 11.67 28.10 -7.93
N LYS A 309 11.00 28.85 -7.04
CA LYS A 309 11.31 28.87 -5.60
C LYS A 309 10.91 27.55 -4.94
N ASN A 310 11.85 26.95 -4.22
CA ASN A 310 11.64 25.70 -3.46
C ASN A 310 11.10 24.53 -4.32
N ASN A 311 11.57 24.43 -5.55
CA ASN A 311 11.21 23.33 -6.44
C ASN A 311 12.21 22.17 -6.28
N THR A 312 11.96 21.34 -5.29
CA THR A 312 12.87 20.24 -4.89
C THR A 312 13.08 19.22 -6.01
N LEU A 313 12.06 18.95 -6.82
CA LEU A 313 12.18 18.04 -7.96
C LEU A 313 13.07 18.60 -9.07
N ALA A 314 12.89 19.87 -9.43
CA ALA A 314 13.69 20.52 -10.46
C ALA A 314 15.16 20.77 -10.02
N GLN A 315 15.40 20.77 -8.72
CA GLN A 315 16.74 20.99 -8.12
C GLN A 315 17.44 19.67 -7.74
N LEU A 316 16.82 18.52 -8.00
CA LEU A 316 17.35 17.21 -7.63
C LEU A 316 18.66 16.90 -8.40
N ARG A 317 19.68 16.52 -7.66
CA ARG A 317 20.99 16.10 -8.21
C ARG A 317 21.04 14.57 -8.33
N SER A 318 20.18 14.01 -9.16
CA SER A 318 19.96 12.57 -9.28
C SER A 318 21.23 11.77 -9.54
N SER A 319 22.10 12.24 -10.46
CA SER A 319 23.36 11.54 -10.77
C SER A 319 24.30 11.44 -9.57
N LEU A 320 24.35 12.49 -8.72
CA LEU A 320 25.17 12.47 -7.52
C LEU A 320 24.69 11.42 -6.50
N TYR A 321 23.37 11.28 -6.35
CA TYR A 321 22.81 10.30 -5.42
C TYR A 321 22.90 8.87 -5.96
N ALA A 322 22.74 8.68 -7.26
CA ALA A 322 22.86 7.39 -7.92
C ALA A 322 24.22 6.71 -7.63
N GLU A 323 25.33 7.48 -7.71
CA GLU A 323 26.66 6.96 -7.36
C GLU A 323 26.76 6.40 -5.93
N THR A 324 26.05 7.00 -4.99
CA THR A 324 26.05 6.54 -3.60
C THR A 324 25.24 5.25 -3.46
N TYR A 325 24.06 5.20 -4.09
CA TYR A 325 23.22 3.99 -4.08
C TYR A 325 23.92 2.80 -4.75
N ASP A 326 24.57 3.02 -5.89
CA ASP A 326 25.30 1.98 -6.61
C ASP A 326 26.44 1.38 -5.78
N LYS A 327 27.16 2.22 -5.03
CA LYS A 327 28.24 1.76 -4.13
C LYS A 327 27.71 0.94 -2.96
N ILE A 328 26.56 1.30 -2.41
CA ILE A 328 25.99 0.65 -1.24
C ILE A 328 25.27 -0.65 -1.64
N ASN A 329 24.45 -0.64 -2.69
CA ASN A 329 23.70 -1.77 -3.21
C ASN A 329 23.20 -2.72 -2.11
N ALA A 330 22.32 -2.21 -1.23
CA ALA A 330 21.90 -2.91 -0.02
C ALA A 330 21.23 -4.25 -0.33
N PHE A 331 20.22 -4.25 -1.21
CA PHE A 331 19.57 -5.44 -1.73
C PHE A 331 19.75 -5.50 -3.25
N PRO A 332 20.52 -6.43 -3.79
CA PRO A 332 20.73 -6.56 -5.23
C PRO A 332 19.42 -6.94 -5.94
N LEU A 333 19.26 -6.44 -7.16
CA LEU A 333 18.18 -6.88 -8.04
C LEU A 333 18.27 -8.40 -8.29
N ASP A 334 17.11 -9.00 -8.58
CA ASP A 334 17.01 -10.44 -8.85
C ASP A 334 17.35 -11.37 -7.67
N HIS A 335 17.40 -10.84 -6.45
CA HIS A 335 17.74 -11.62 -5.26
C HIS A 335 16.87 -12.88 -5.07
N TRP A 336 15.62 -12.82 -5.47
CA TRP A 336 14.65 -13.91 -5.42
C TRP A 336 14.24 -14.44 -6.81
N ARG A 337 15.05 -14.22 -7.85
CA ARG A 337 14.69 -14.59 -9.22
C ARG A 337 14.57 -16.10 -9.41
N SER A 338 15.58 -16.85 -8.98
CA SER A 338 15.64 -18.31 -9.16
C SER A 338 14.63 -19.06 -8.29
N LYS A 339 14.28 -18.51 -7.15
CA LYS A 339 13.34 -19.07 -6.17
C LYS A 339 12.65 -17.94 -5.42
N ALA A 340 11.32 -17.93 -5.44
CA ALA A 340 10.56 -17.00 -4.62
C ALA A 340 10.81 -17.27 -3.12
N ILE A 341 10.72 -16.22 -2.31
CA ILE A 341 10.79 -16.33 -0.84
C ILE A 341 9.69 -17.28 -0.34
N GLN A 342 10.06 -18.29 0.42
CA GLN A 342 9.15 -19.35 0.86
C GLN A 342 8.67 -19.16 2.30
N ASN A 343 9.47 -18.51 3.10
CA ASN A 343 9.17 -18.32 4.52
C ASN A 343 9.86 -17.06 5.07
N ARG A 344 9.41 -16.63 6.23
CA ARG A 344 9.88 -15.40 6.91
C ARG A 344 11.36 -15.43 7.25
N ARG A 345 11.89 -16.61 7.58
CA ARG A 345 13.28 -16.74 7.99
C ARG A 345 14.22 -16.39 6.85
N GLU A 346 13.87 -16.77 5.61
CA GLU A 346 14.65 -16.41 4.43
C GLU A 346 14.78 -14.88 4.26
N GLY A 347 13.70 -14.12 4.44
CA GLY A 347 13.74 -12.65 4.41
C GLY A 347 14.57 -12.04 5.54
N ALA A 348 14.38 -12.53 6.76
CA ALA A 348 15.15 -12.09 7.92
C ALA A 348 16.65 -12.39 7.78
N ASP A 349 17.01 -13.59 7.31
CA ASP A 349 18.40 -14.00 7.09
C ASP A 349 19.05 -13.14 5.99
N ALA A 350 18.32 -12.79 4.91
CA ALA A 350 18.80 -11.90 3.88
C ALA A 350 19.07 -10.48 4.41
N THR A 351 18.16 -9.93 5.19
CA THR A 351 18.34 -8.61 5.84
C THR A 351 19.53 -8.61 6.81
N LYS A 352 19.67 -9.69 7.59
CA LYS A 352 20.79 -9.86 8.51
C LYS A 352 22.13 -9.86 7.78
N ALA A 353 22.21 -10.57 6.64
CA ALA A 353 23.43 -10.58 5.81
C ALA A 353 23.80 -9.17 5.29
N VAL A 354 22.81 -8.34 4.93
CA VAL A 354 23.04 -6.94 4.55
C VAL A 354 23.57 -6.13 5.73
N ILE A 355 23.00 -6.29 6.93
CA ILE A 355 23.47 -5.60 8.13
C ILE A 355 24.92 -5.99 8.47
N GLU A 356 25.25 -7.29 8.42
CA GLU A 356 26.63 -7.78 8.66
C GLU A 356 27.61 -7.19 7.66
N ARG A 357 27.23 -7.10 6.36
CA ARG A 357 28.03 -6.42 5.35
C ARG A 357 28.21 -4.94 5.64
N PHE A 358 27.16 -4.22 6.04
CA PHE A 358 27.22 -2.82 6.39
C PHE A 358 28.16 -2.56 7.58
N VAL A 359 28.23 -3.50 8.53
CA VAL A 359 29.23 -3.43 9.62
C VAL A 359 30.64 -3.66 9.08
N ALA A 360 30.84 -4.67 8.23
CA ALA A 360 32.14 -4.97 7.64
C ALA A 360 32.66 -3.81 6.77
N ASP A 361 31.79 -3.17 6.00
CA ASP A 361 32.07 -2.03 5.12
C ASP A 361 32.13 -0.68 5.90
N LYS A 362 31.96 -0.71 7.23
CA LYS A 362 31.96 0.47 8.10
C LYS A 362 30.85 1.50 7.79
N VAL A 363 29.77 1.07 7.18
CA VAL A 363 28.52 1.84 7.03
C VAL A 363 27.80 1.89 8.37
N TYR A 364 27.77 0.77 9.09
CA TYR A 364 27.28 0.68 10.47
C TYR A 364 28.40 0.41 11.44
N VAL A 365 28.20 0.86 12.69
CA VAL A 365 29.05 0.48 13.82
C VAL A 365 28.41 -0.72 14.52
N ALA A 366 29.20 -1.77 14.75
CA ALA A 366 28.71 -2.92 15.52
C ALA A 366 28.27 -2.49 16.93
N PRO A 367 27.13 -3.02 17.45
CA PRO A 367 26.76 -2.78 18.84
C PRO A 367 27.84 -3.32 19.76
N GLN A 368 28.13 -2.60 20.86
CA GLN A 368 29.02 -3.12 21.89
C GLN A 368 28.36 -4.34 22.55
N SER A 369 29.14 -5.42 22.77
CA SER A 369 28.64 -6.72 23.24
C SER A 369 28.08 -6.74 24.67
N ASP A 370 28.07 -5.62 25.38
CA ASP A 370 27.69 -5.53 26.78
C ASP A 370 26.29 -4.97 27.06
N SER A 371 25.42 -4.85 26.05
CA SER A 371 24.04 -4.42 26.23
C SER A 371 23.02 -5.53 25.93
N ALA A 372 23.28 -6.75 26.43
CA ALA A 372 22.24 -7.74 26.62
C ALA A 372 21.57 -7.43 27.97
N VAL A 373 20.54 -6.58 27.97
CA VAL A 373 19.58 -6.45 29.07
C VAL A 373 18.22 -6.92 28.54
#